data_6fb81eb605f79dd8ee71eb28861fa3e7
#
_entry.id   6fb81eb605f79dd8ee71eb28861fa3e7
#
_cell.length_a   1.000
_cell.length_b   1.000
_cell.length_c   1.000
_cell.angle_alpha   90.00
_cell.angle_beta   90.00
_cell.angle_gamma   90.00
#
_symmetry.space_group_name_H-M   'P 1'
#
loop_
_entity.id
_entity.type
_entity.pdbx_description
1 polymer ?
#
loop_
_entity_poly.entity_id
_entity_poly.type
_entity_poly.pdbx_seq_one_letter_code
_entity_poly.pdbx_strand_id
1 'polypeptide(L)'
;MPLLMIDLDNTLVDRDAAFRAAATGFLSEHGLPEGDLDWLMTLDASGHTPRREVARALSERYGGIDAQDFLDRGAADRITLSDPVREALVEARTAGWSCVIVTNGRTVQQETKIRNSGLDRLVHGWVISEAAGHWKPEPEIFHAAAAVAGAALDGSWMIGDSAPADIRGALGVGARSVWVSAGRPWTEPDYRPTLTTPDTASAVRRVTSGRDNH
;
A
#
# COMPACT_ATOMS: atom_id res chain seq x y z
N MET A 1 -13.05 -18.05 -8.83
CA MET A 1 -13.00 -16.63 -9.23
C MET A 1 -11.53 -16.25 -9.36
N PRO A 2 -11.13 -15.48 -10.36
CA PRO A 2 -9.74 -15.03 -10.46
C PRO A 2 -9.41 -14.09 -9.30
N LEU A 3 -8.18 -14.21 -8.78
CA LEU A 3 -7.71 -13.45 -7.62
C LEU A 3 -6.89 -12.24 -8.06
N LEU A 4 -7.25 -11.07 -7.54
CA LEU A 4 -6.50 -9.84 -7.67
C LEU A 4 -6.05 -9.38 -6.28
N MET A 5 -4.78 -9.55 -5.98
CA MET A 5 -4.12 -9.03 -4.79
C MET A 5 -3.63 -7.61 -5.06
N ILE A 6 -3.85 -6.70 -4.13
CA ILE A 6 -3.51 -5.29 -4.32
C ILE A 6 -2.88 -4.75 -3.04
N ASP A 7 -1.75 -4.10 -3.16
CA ASP A 7 -1.15 -3.38 -2.05
C ASP A 7 -1.97 -2.14 -1.65
N LEU A 8 -1.79 -1.66 -0.43
CA LEU A 8 -2.55 -0.53 0.12
C LEU A 8 -1.82 0.80 -0.06
N ASP A 9 -0.68 0.95 0.60
CA ASP A 9 0.03 2.22 0.72
C ASP A 9 0.75 2.60 -0.59
N ASN A 10 0.51 3.82 -1.09
CA ASN A 10 1.02 4.32 -2.37
C ASN A 10 0.59 3.47 -3.60
N THR A 11 -0.37 2.57 -3.39
CA THR A 11 -1.02 1.79 -4.44
C THR A 11 -2.51 2.11 -4.48
N LEU A 12 -3.33 1.57 -3.56
CA LEU A 12 -4.77 1.90 -3.50
C LEU A 12 -5.02 3.31 -2.97
N VAL A 13 -4.19 3.77 -2.04
CA VAL A 13 -4.30 5.09 -1.40
C VAL A 13 -2.97 5.82 -1.45
N ASP A 14 -3.02 7.15 -1.61
CA ASP A 14 -1.83 8.01 -1.57
C ASP A 14 -1.42 8.25 -0.10
N ARG A 15 -0.64 7.30 0.42
CA ARG A 15 -0.15 7.33 1.79
C ARG A 15 0.80 8.51 2.02
N ASP A 16 1.64 8.83 1.05
CA ASP A 16 2.63 9.88 1.19
C ASP A 16 1.99 11.27 1.20
N ALA A 17 0.98 11.51 0.39
CA ALA A 17 0.19 12.75 0.46
C ALA A 17 -0.52 12.87 1.82
N ALA A 18 -1.12 11.78 2.34
CA ALA A 18 -1.77 11.77 3.63
C ALA A 18 -0.78 12.01 4.78
N PHE A 19 0.42 11.41 4.72
CA PHE A 19 1.46 11.65 5.71
C PHE A 19 2.00 13.09 5.64
N ARG A 20 2.20 13.62 4.44
CA ARG A 20 2.59 15.03 4.25
C ARG A 20 1.59 15.98 4.91
N ALA A 21 0.29 15.75 4.71
CA ALA A 21 -0.75 16.55 5.36
C ALA A 21 -0.76 16.39 6.88
N ALA A 22 -0.51 15.18 7.41
CA ALA A 22 -0.38 14.95 8.84
C ALA A 22 0.85 15.66 9.43
N ALA A 23 1.99 15.57 8.74
CA ALA A 23 3.23 16.22 9.15
C ALA A 23 3.13 17.75 9.13
N THR A 24 2.46 18.33 8.13
CA THR A 24 2.17 19.77 8.08
C THR A 24 1.33 20.20 9.29
N GLY A 25 0.27 19.45 9.62
CA GLY A 25 -0.54 19.71 10.81
C GLY A 25 0.27 19.63 12.10
N PHE A 26 1.08 18.60 12.26
CA PHE A 26 1.95 18.40 13.42
C PHE A 26 2.94 19.57 13.62
N LEU A 27 3.61 20.00 12.54
CA LEU A 27 4.53 21.15 12.61
C LEU A 27 3.79 22.43 13.03
N SER A 28 2.64 22.70 12.47
CA SER A 28 1.82 23.88 12.76
C SER A 28 1.32 23.88 14.19
N GLU A 29 0.76 22.78 14.68
CA GLU A 29 0.21 22.61 16.04
C GLU A 29 1.25 22.82 17.13
N HIS A 30 2.51 22.47 16.85
CA HIS A 30 3.62 22.60 17.80
C HIS A 30 4.47 23.86 17.57
N GLY A 31 4.08 24.73 16.64
CA GLY A 31 4.86 25.93 16.31
C GLY A 31 6.27 25.65 15.78
N LEU A 32 6.44 24.52 15.10
CA LEU A 32 7.71 24.08 14.54
C LEU A 32 7.94 24.67 13.13
N PRO A 33 9.20 24.74 12.65
CA PRO A 33 9.48 25.31 11.34
C PRO A 33 8.80 24.53 10.21
N GLU A 34 8.00 25.20 9.39
CA GLU A 34 7.35 24.60 8.20
C GLU A 34 8.37 24.01 7.20
N GLY A 35 9.58 24.61 7.13
CA GLY A 35 10.69 24.14 6.31
C GLY A 35 11.19 22.73 6.67
N ASP A 36 10.80 22.19 7.83
CA ASP A 36 11.18 20.85 8.26
C ASP A 36 10.29 19.75 7.66
N LEU A 37 9.28 20.13 6.87
CA LEU A 37 8.37 19.16 6.23
C LEU A 37 9.12 18.17 5.34
N ASP A 38 10.03 18.63 4.50
CA ASP A 38 10.78 17.75 3.60
C ASP A 38 11.77 16.84 4.37
N TRP A 39 12.31 17.32 5.48
CA TRP A 39 13.08 16.48 6.40
C TRP A 39 12.20 15.36 6.99
N LEU A 40 11.00 15.68 7.47
CA LEU A 40 10.04 14.68 7.99
C LEU A 40 9.65 13.64 6.93
N MET A 41 9.39 14.08 5.71
CA MET A 41 9.10 13.17 4.59
C MET A 41 10.27 12.23 4.30
N THR A 42 11.48 12.76 4.30
CA THR A 42 12.72 11.97 4.11
C THR A 42 12.94 10.99 5.26
N LEU A 43 12.72 11.43 6.48
CA LEU A 43 12.85 10.60 7.68
C LEU A 43 11.84 9.45 7.70
N ASP A 44 10.59 9.70 7.32
CA ASP A 44 9.53 8.68 7.25
C ASP A 44 9.77 7.65 6.13
N ALA A 45 10.43 8.08 5.04
CA ALA A 45 10.80 7.23 3.90
C ALA A 45 9.61 6.38 3.40
N SER A 46 8.46 7.01 3.12
CA SER A 46 7.22 6.34 2.70
C SER A 46 6.75 5.23 3.66
N GLY A 47 7.00 5.42 4.96
CA GLY A 47 6.63 4.48 6.01
C GLY A 47 7.61 3.33 6.24
N HIS A 48 8.75 3.32 5.53
CA HIS A 48 9.78 2.28 5.70
C HIS A 48 10.62 2.47 6.98
N THR A 49 10.75 3.70 7.48
CA THR A 49 11.49 3.95 8.72
C THR A 49 10.69 3.45 9.94
N PRO A 50 11.29 2.62 10.78
CA PRO A 50 10.64 2.15 12.00
C PRO A 50 10.16 3.31 12.89
N ARG A 51 8.93 3.26 13.40
CA ARG A 51 8.32 4.34 14.20
C ARG A 51 9.17 4.81 15.37
N ARG A 52 9.87 3.88 16.03
CA ARG A 52 10.82 4.22 17.13
C ARG A 52 11.98 5.12 16.67
N GLU A 53 12.43 4.96 15.44
CA GLU A 53 13.52 5.78 14.88
C GLU A 53 13.00 7.17 14.52
N VAL A 54 11.81 7.27 13.97
CA VAL A 54 11.11 8.54 13.73
C VAL A 54 10.91 9.28 15.04
N ALA A 55 10.40 8.59 16.09
CA ALA A 55 10.20 9.17 17.43
C ALA A 55 11.51 9.69 18.02
N ARG A 56 12.61 8.92 17.92
CA ARG A 56 13.91 9.33 18.39
C ARG A 56 14.40 10.59 17.69
N ALA A 57 14.34 10.61 16.36
CA ALA A 57 14.79 11.75 15.56
C ALA A 57 13.98 13.03 15.85
N LEU A 58 12.66 12.90 16.06
CA LEU A 58 11.80 14.00 16.48
C LEU A 58 12.20 14.54 17.87
N SER A 59 12.42 13.63 18.83
CA SER A 59 12.85 14.00 20.20
C SER A 59 14.21 14.67 20.21
N GLU A 60 15.17 14.18 19.43
CA GLU A 60 16.50 14.77 19.29
C GLU A 60 16.45 16.17 18.67
N ARG A 61 15.60 16.36 17.64
CA ARG A 61 15.51 17.64 16.91
C ARG A 61 14.74 18.70 17.70
N TYR A 62 13.67 18.33 18.38
CA TYR A 62 12.73 19.28 18.98
C TYR A 62 12.67 19.27 20.52
N GLY A 63 13.58 18.55 21.16
CA GLY A 63 13.75 18.66 22.61
C GLY A 63 12.61 18.13 23.46
N GLY A 64 12.11 16.90 23.16
CA GLY A 64 11.13 16.24 24.03
C GLY A 64 9.68 16.51 23.69
N ILE A 65 9.40 16.90 22.46
CA ILE A 65 8.01 17.00 21.94
C ILE A 65 7.32 15.63 22.04
N ASP A 66 6.07 15.64 22.48
CA ASP A 66 5.21 14.44 22.42
C ASP A 66 4.68 14.28 20.99
N ALA A 67 5.31 13.35 20.27
CA ALA A 67 4.90 12.97 18.93
C ALA A 67 4.10 11.66 18.89
N GLN A 68 3.72 11.11 20.04
CA GLN A 68 3.12 9.77 20.10
C GLN A 68 1.81 9.70 19.31
N ASP A 69 0.93 10.67 19.47
CA ASP A 69 -0.35 10.73 18.77
C ASP A 69 -0.16 10.85 17.25
N PHE A 70 0.76 11.70 16.80
CA PHE A 70 1.15 11.83 15.40
C PHE A 70 1.69 10.52 14.83
N LEU A 71 2.54 9.81 15.59
CA LEU A 71 3.13 8.55 15.15
C LEU A 71 2.13 7.39 15.16
N ASP A 72 1.20 7.35 16.12
CA ASP A 72 0.21 6.28 16.22
C ASP A 72 -0.88 6.41 15.17
N ARG A 73 -1.36 7.61 14.90
CA ARG A 73 -2.33 7.88 13.83
C ARG A 73 -1.69 7.90 12.46
N GLY A 74 -0.49 8.48 12.36
CA GLY A 74 0.26 8.61 11.12
C GLY A 74 -0.59 9.24 10.01
N ALA A 75 -0.59 8.62 8.83
CA ALA A 75 -1.40 9.04 7.70
C ALA A 75 -2.86 8.54 7.76
N ALA A 76 -3.21 7.64 8.70
CA ALA A 76 -4.46 6.88 8.64
C ALA A 76 -5.72 7.76 8.69
N ASP A 77 -5.68 8.87 9.44
CA ASP A 77 -6.83 9.78 9.58
C ASP A 77 -7.03 10.71 8.36
N ARG A 78 -6.05 10.76 7.46
CA ARG A 78 -6.06 11.65 6.28
C ARG A 78 -6.10 10.89 4.96
N ILE A 79 -6.26 9.57 5.03
CA ILE A 79 -6.37 8.71 3.86
C ILE A 79 -7.68 8.97 3.13
N THR A 80 -7.58 9.10 1.81
CA THR A 80 -8.72 9.17 0.90
C THR A 80 -8.55 8.18 -0.25
N LEU A 81 -9.67 7.68 -0.75
CA LEU A 81 -9.70 6.85 -1.96
C LEU A 81 -10.11 7.70 -3.14
N SER A 82 -9.30 7.74 -4.19
CA SER A 82 -9.64 8.47 -5.41
C SER A 82 -10.79 7.80 -6.18
N ASP A 83 -11.62 8.60 -6.85
CA ASP A 83 -12.74 8.08 -7.62
C ASP A 83 -12.30 7.11 -8.73
N PRO A 84 -11.22 7.37 -9.51
CA PRO A 84 -10.76 6.42 -10.53
C PRO A 84 -10.42 5.02 -9.98
N VAL A 85 -9.81 4.94 -8.78
CA VAL A 85 -9.49 3.66 -8.12
C VAL A 85 -10.77 2.99 -7.61
N ARG A 86 -11.70 3.77 -7.03
CA ARG A 86 -13.02 3.27 -6.59
C ARG A 86 -13.78 2.63 -7.75
N GLU A 87 -13.89 3.33 -8.87
CA GLU A 87 -14.57 2.85 -10.07
C GLU A 87 -13.93 1.56 -10.61
N ALA A 88 -12.60 1.54 -10.73
CA ALA A 88 -11.88 0.37 -11.21
C ALA A 88 -12.10 -0.88 -10.33
N LEU A 89 -12.17 -0.72 -9.00
CA LEU A 89 -12.48 -1.82 -8.08
C LEU A 89 -13.92 -2.31 -8.24
N VAL A 90 -14.89 -1.40 -8.44
CA VAL A 90 -16.28 -1.77 -8.71
C VAL A 90 -16.40 -2.53 -10.05
N GLU A 91 -15.72 -2.05 -11.10
CA GLU A 91 -15.63 -2.72 -12.41
C GLU A 91 -15.03 -4.13 -12.27
N ALA A 92 -13.92 -4.27 -11.54
CA ALA A 92 -13.27 -5.56 -11.29
C ALA A 92 -14.20 -6.56 -10.59
N ARG A 93 -14.88 -6.13 -9.55
CA ARG A 93 -15.87 -6.99 -8.84
C ARG A 93 -17.03 -7.38 -9.72
N THR A 94 -17.57 -6.46 -10.52
CA THR A 94 -18.64 -6.72 -11.48
C THR A 94 -18.21 -7.74 -12.55
N ALA A 95 -16.93 -7.71 -12.93
CA ALA A 95 -16.33 -8.68 -13.84
C ALA A 95 -15.98 -10.03 -13.16
N GLY A 96 -16.35 -10.24 -11.89
CA GLY A 96 -16.18 -11.49 -11.16
C GLY A 96 -14.81 -11.72 -10.55
N TRP A 97 -13.98 -10.67 -10.37
CA TRP A 97 -12.70 -10.77 -9.71
C TRP A 97 -12.83 -10.69 -8.18
N SER A 98 -12.08 -11.54 -7.47
CA SER A 98 -11.91 -11.42 -6.02
C SER A 98 -10.75 -10.47 -5.73
N CYS A 99 -11.06 -9.25 -5.27
CA CYS A 99 -10.05 -8.27 -4.87
C CYS A 99 -9.71 -8.45 -3.40
N VAL A 100 -8.42 -8.64 -3.06
CA VAL A 100 -7.93 -8.78 -1.67
C VAL A 100 -6.76 -7.82 -1.47
N ILE A 101 -6.81 -7.02 -0.41
CA ILE A 101 -5.68 -6.16 -0.03
C ILE A 101 -4.61 -7.01 0.65
N VAL A 102 -3.34 -6.83 0.25
CA VAL A 102 -2.18 -7.48 0.88
C VAL A 102 -1.16 -6.40 1.24
N THR A 103 -1.03 -6.10 2.52
CA THR A 103 -0.24 -4.94 2.96
C THR A 103 0.70 -5.26 4.12
N ASN A 104 1.91 -4.69 4.05
CA ASN A 104 2.85 -4.68 5.17
C ASN A 104 2.50 -3.53 6.12
N GLY A 105 2.48 -3.80 7.42
CA GLY A 105 2.26 -2.78 8.44
C GLY A 105 1.58 -3.30 9.70
N ARG A 106 1.30 -2.36 10.62
CA ARG A 106 0.61 -2.63 11.89
C ARG A 106 -0.89 -2.79 11.63
N THR A 107 -1.49 -3.80 12.23
CA THR A 107 -2.91 -4.17 12.05
C THR A 107 -3.83 -2.98 12.26
N VAL A 108 -3.71 -2.31 13.41
CA VAL A 108 -4.58 -1.17 13.75
C VAL A 108 -4.47 -0.05 12.71
N GLN A 109 -3.27 0.30 12.28
CA GLN A 109 -3.07 1.38 11.29
C GLN A 109 -3.63 1.02 9.92
N GLN A 110 -3.36 -0.20 9.43
CA GLN A 110 -3.82 -0.60 8.10
C GLN A 110 -5.34 -0.78 8.07
N GLU A 111 -5.94 -1.37 9.12
CA GLU A 111 -7.40 -1.45 9.21
C GLU A 111 -8.06 -0.08 9.27
N THR A 112 -7.49 0.87 10.02
CA THR A 112 -7.99 2.25 10.07
C THR A 112 -7.98 2.88 8.67
N LYS A 113 -6.89 2.72 7.91
CA LYS A 113 -6.80 3.21 6.52
C LYS A 113 -7.87 2.58 5.64
N ILE A 114 -8.03 1.25 5.69
CA ILE A 114 -9.00 0.50 4.88
C ILE A 114 -10.42 0.98 5.17
N ARG A 115 -10.77 1.18 6.44
CA ARG A 115 -12.12 1.62 6.85
C ARG A 115 -12.35 3.09 6.53
N ASN A 116 -11.41 3.98 6.83
CA ASN A 116 -11.55 5.41 6.56
C ASN A 116 -11.65 5.73 5.07
N SER A 117 -10.97 4.96 4.22
CA SER A 117 -11.07 5.08 2.76
C SER A 117 -12.34 4.44 2.16
N GLY A 118 -13.07 3.63 2.94
CA GLY A 118 -14.23 2.86 2.47
C GLY A 118 -13.87 1.65 1.59
N LEU A 119 -12.59 1.25 1.59
CA LEU A 119 -12.12 0.05 0.86
C LEU A 119 -12.72 -1.25 1.40
N ASP A 120 -13.08 -1.29 2.70
CA ASP A 120 -13.76 -2.40 3.36
C ASP A 120 -15.05 -2.85 2.65
N ARG A 121 -15.70 -1.95 1.90
CA ARG A 121 -16.92 -2.23 1.12
C ARG A 121 -16.64 -2.61 -0.32
N LEU A 122 -15.41 -2.38 -0.79
CA LEU A 122 -15.02 -2.54 -2.19
C LEU A 122 -14.21 -3.81 -2.45
N VAL A 123 -13.59 -4.39 -1.41
CA VAL A 123 -12.76 -5.60 -1.51
C VAL A 123 -13.43 -6.80 -0.84
N HIS A 124 -12.93 -8.01 -1.10
CA HIS A 124 -13.43 -9.24 -0.50
C HIS A 124 -12.81 -9.50 0.88
N GLY A 125 -11.71 -8.82 1.20
CA GLY A 125 -11.01 -8.92 2.46
C GLY A 125 -9.60 -8.35 2.35
N TRP A 126 -8.84 -8.53 3.43
CA TRP A 126 -7.46 -8.07 3.49
C TRP A 126 -6.59 -8.97 4.34
N VAL A 127 -5.28 -8.95 4.06
CA VAL A 127 -4.24 -9.59 4.84
C VAL A 127 -3.21 -8.53 5.21
N ILE A 128 -2.96 -8.38 6.50
CA ILE A 128 -2.01 -7.43 7.07
C ILE A 128 -0.88 -8.22 7.71
N SER A 129 0.36 -7.86 7.40
CA SER A 129 1.54 -8.61 7.79
C SER A 129 1.66 -8.88 9.30
N GLU A 130 1.37 -7.88 10.15
CA GLU A 130 1.42 -8.06 11.60
C GLU A 130 0.41 -9.11 12.09
N ALA A 131 -0.83 -9.08 11.58
CA ALA A 131 -1.86 -10.05 11.95
C ALA A 131 -1.58 -11.45 11.37
N ALA A 132 -1.01 -11.51 10.17
CA ALA A 132 -0.67 -12.77 9.51
C ALA A 132 0.62 -13.42 10.05
N GLY A 133 1.48 -12.64 10.71
CA GLY A 133 2.81 -13.08 11.14
C GLY A 133 3.83 -13.24 10.01
N HIS A 134 3.49 -12.79 8.81
CA HIS A 134 4.29 -12.89 7.59
C HIS A 134 4.25 -11.60 6.79
N TRP A 135 5.37 -11.19 6.19
CA TRP A 135 5.53 -9.93 5.45
C TRP A 135 5.78 -10.20 3.96
N LYS A 136 5.28 -9.35 3.09
CA LYS A 136 5.74 -9.36 1.70
C LYS A 136 7.25 -9.06 1.67
N PRO A 137 8.07 -9.82 0.97
CA PRO A 137 7.77 -10.79 -0.10
C PRO A 137 7.64 -12.26 0.33
N GLU A 138 7.45 -12.58 1.62
CA GLU A 138 7.29 -13.97 2.09
C GLU A 138 6.07 -14.63 1.42
N PRO A 139 6.17 -15.89 0.94
CA PRO A 139 5.10 -16.55 0.19
C PRO A 139 3.83 -16.76 1.03
N GLU A 140 3.95 -16.90 2.34
CA GLU A 140 2.85 -17.20 3.26
C GLU A 140 1.77 -16.11 3.25
N ILE A 141 2.14 -14.84 3.11
CA ILE A 141 1.17 -13.74 3.08
C ILE A 141 0.30 -13.78 1.81
N PHE A 142 0.86 -14.22 0.69
CA PHE A 142 0.12 -14.40 -0.58
C PHE A 142 -0.79 -15.61 -0.52
N HIS A 143 -0.35 -16.70 0.12
CA HIS A 143 -1.21 -17.87 0.39
C HIS A 143 -2.37 -17.51 1.31
N ALA A 144 -2.15 -16.68 2.34
CA ALA A 144 -3.22 -16.17 3.19
C ALA A 144 -4.24 -15.35 2.39
N ALA A 145 -3.80 -14.52 1.45
CA ALA A 145 -4.70 -13.77 0.57
C ALA A 145 -5.54 -14.67 -0.34
N ALA A 146 -4.94 -15.73 -0.89
CA ALA A 146 -5.67 -16.73 -1.65
C ALA A 146 -6.72 -17.45 -0.80
N ALA A 147 -6.40 -17.77 0.45
CA ALA A 147 -7.35 -18.38 1.39
C ALA A 147 -8.52 -17.43 1.72
N VAL A 148 -8.26 -16.13 1.94
CA VAL A 148 -9.31 -15.11 2.15
C VAL A 148 -10.26 -15.03 0.96
N ALA A 149 -9.75 -15.15 -0.26
CA ALA A 149 -10.56 -15.13 -1.48
C ALA A 149 -11.24 -16.48 -1.79
N GLY A 150 -10.85 -17.57 -1.14
CA GLY A 150 -11.24 -18.92 -1.56
C GLY A 150 -10.78 -19.25 -2.99
N ALA A 151 -9.61 -18.76 -3.40
CA ALA A 151 -9.08 -18.84 -4.75
C ALA A 151 -7.68 -19.47 -4.78
N ALA A 152 -7.24 -19.90 -5.97
CA ALA A 152 -5.86 -20.36 -6.18
C ALA A 152 -4.93 -19.17 -6.48
N LEU A 153 -3.63 -19.34 -6.20
CA LEU A 153 -2.60 -18.39 -6.64
C LEU A 153 -2.30 -18.53 -8.13
N ASP A 154 -2.49 -19.71 -8.69
CA ASP A 154 -2.32 -19.91 -10.13
C ASP A 154 -3.27 -19.00 -10.93
N GLY A 155 -2.69 -18.26 -11.89
CA GLY A 155 -3.42 -17.26 -12.67
C GLY A 155 -3.77 -15.97 -11.90
N SER A 156 -3.37 -15.83 -10.63
CA SER A 156 -3.59 -14.60 -9.85
C SER A 156 -2.68 -13.45 -10.28
N TRP A 157 -3.04 -12.25 -9.82
CA TRP A 157 -2.26 -11.04 -10.01
C TRP A 157 -1.97 -10.33 -8.70
N MET A 158 -0.80 -9.69 -8.62
CA MET A 158 -0.44 -8.72 -7.59
C MET A 158 -0.22 -7.35 -8.22
N ILE A 159 -0.91 -6.34 -7.72
CA ILE A 159 -0.70 -4.93 -8.09
C ILE A 159 -0.04 -4.23 -6.91
N GLY A 160 1.09 -3.58 -7.14
CA GLY A 160 1.77 -2.82 -6.09
C GLY A 160 2.85 -1.89 -6.61
N ASP A 161 3.32 -1.01 -5.73
CA ASP A 161 4.33 0.01 -6.04
C ASP A 161 5.74 -0.37 -5.56
N SER A 162 5.85 -1.39 -4.71
CA SER A 162 7.11 -1.86 -4.14
C SER A 162 7.71 -3.00 -4.96
N ALA A 163 8.82 -2.73 -5.64
CA ALA A 163 9.54 -3.77 -6.39
C ALA A 163 9.92 -4.98 -5.51
N PRO A 164 10.57 -4.81 -4.32
CA PRO A 164 10.99 -5.96 -3.50
C PRO A 164 9.83 -6.66 -2.78
N ALA A 165 8.79 -5.93 -2.35
CA ALA A 165 7.70 -6.54 -1.59
C ALA A 165 6.64 -7.17 -2.51
N ASP A 166 6.14 -6.41 -3.48
CA ASP A 166 5.00 -6.80 -4.29
C ASP A 166 5.42 -7.64 -5.50
N ILE A 167 6.36 -7.11 -6.28
CA ILE A 167 6.71 -7.71 -7.58
C ILE A 167 7.55 -8.98 -7.37
N ARG A 168 8.59 -8.89 -6.54
CA ARG A 168 9.41 -10.06 -6.20
C ARG A 168 8.59 -11.11 -5.44
N GLY A 169 7.70 -10.66 -4.53
CA GLY A 169 6.83 -11.56 -3.80
C GLY A 169 5.86 -12.32 -4.70
N ALA A 170 5.21 -11.62 -5.63
CA ALA A 170 4.34 -12.25 -6.64
C ALA A 170 5.09 -13.29 -7.47
N LEU A 171 6.30 -12.95 -7.94
CA LEU A 171 7.16 -13.85 -8.68
C LEU A 171 7.49 -15.13 -7.88
N GLY A 172 7.76 -14.98 -6.57
CA GLY A 172 8.07 -16.09 -5.66
C GLY A 172 6.96 -17.12 -5.50
N VAL A 173 5.70 -16.73 -5.75
CA VAL A 173 4.52 -17.60 -5.67
C VAL A 173 3.93 -17.93 -7.06
N GLY A 174 4.61 -17.58 -8.14
CA GLY A 174 4.14 -17.83 -9.50
C GLY A 174 2.95 -16.95 -9.95
N ALA A 175 2.62 -15.91 -9.21
CA ALA A 175 1.60 -14.94 -9.59
C ALA A 175 2.14 -13.93 -10.61
N ARG A 176 1.26 -13.43 -11.48
CA ARG A 176 1.58 -12.30 -12.35
C ARG A 176 1.60 -11.00 -11.54
N SER A 177 2.30 -9.97 -12.04
CA SER A 177 2.45 -8.72 -11.32
C SER A 177 2.29 -7.49 -12.19
N VAL A 178 1.73 -6.43 -11.61
CA VAL A 178 1.71 -5.08 -12.18
C VAL A 178 2.42 -4.14 -11.24
N TRP A 179 3.47 -3.50 -11.74
CA TRP A 179 4.13 -2.44 -11.00
C TRP A 179 3.48 -1.08 -11.28
N VAL A 180 3.01 -0.44 -10.22
CA VAL A 180 2.50 0.94 -10.26
C VAL A 180 3.69 1.88 -10.14
N SER A 181 4.12 2.42 -11.27
CA SER A 181 5.36 3.18 -11.35
C SER A 181 5.28 4.58 -10.76
N ALA A 182 4.11 5.23 -10.83
CA ALA A 182 3.94 6.65 -10.48
C ALA A 182 5.04 7.54 -11.11
N GLY A 183 5.45 7.23 -12.36
CA GLY A 183 6.50 7.94 -13.09
C GLY A 183 7.94 7.54 -12.72
N ARG A 184 8.15 6.63 -11.78
CA ARG A 184 9.49 6.12 -11.40
C ARG A 184 10.03 5.17 -12.47
N PRO A 185 11.35 5.18 -12.77
CA PRO A 185 11.97 4.15 -13.60
C PRO A 185 12.10 2.82 -12.82
N TRP A 186 12.04 1.71 -13.54
CA TRP A 186 12.34 0.41 -12.96
C TRP A 186 13.86 0.24 -12.77
N THR A 187 14.28 -0.13 -11.56
CA THR A 187 15.70 -0.19 -11.18
C THR A 187 16.22 -1.61 -10.89
N GLU A 188 15.33 -2.59 -10.69
CA GLU A 188 15.76 -3.95 -10.34
C GLU A 188 16.33 -4.69 -11.56
N PRO A 189 17.58 -5.17 -11.53
CA PRO A 189 18.19 -5.84 -12.67
C PRO A 189 17.73 -7.29 -12.85
N ASP A 190 17.45 -7.99 -11.75
CA ASP A 190 17.32 -9.46 -11.70
C ASP A 190 15.92 -9.97 -12.01
N TYR A 191 14.90 -9.12 -11.92
CA TYR A 191 13.51 -9.50 -12.19
C TYR A 191 12.72 -8.34 -12.80
N ARG A 192 11.56 -8.65 -13.36
CA ARG A 192 10.68 -7.66 -13.99
C ARG A 192 9.23 -7.92 -13.60
N PRO A 193 8.38 -6.87 -13.51
CA PRO A 193 6.95 -7.05 -13.44
C PRO A 193 6.41 -7.61 -14.75
N THR A 194 5.27 -8.31 -14.71
CA THR A 194 4.55 -8.73 -15.91
C THR A 194 4.08 -7.51 -16.71
N LEU A 195 3.60 -6.49 -16.01
CA LEU A 195 3.16 -5.21 -16.58
C LEU A 195 3.66 -4.04 -15.73
N THR A 196 3.74 -2.86 -16.35
CA THR A 196 3.96 -1.58 -15.67
C THR A 196 2.85 -0.61 -16.06
N THR A 197 2.30 0.09 -15.09
CA THR A 197 1.28 1.14 -15.30
C THR A 197 1.64 2.41 -14.53
N PRO A 198 1.17 3.58 -14.97
CA PRO A 198 1.43 4.81 -14.24
C PRO A 198 0.64 4.93 -12.93
N ASP A 199 -0.53 4.29 -12.84
CA ASP A 199 -1.47 4.39 -11.73
C ASP A 199 -2.24 3.08 -11.51
N THR A 200 -2.88 2.98 -10.35
CA THR A 200 -3.61 1.79 -9.90
C THR A 200 -4.89 1.54 -10.68
N ALA A 201 -5.63 2.58 -11.04
CA ALA A 201 -6.87 2.42 -11.79
C ALA A 201 -6.60 1.78 -13.16
N SER A 202 -5.54 2.25 -13.85
CA SER A 202 -5.06 1.66 -15.09
C SER A 202 -4.59 0.22 -14.90
N ALA A 203 -3.90 -0.09 -13.78
CA ALA A 203 -3.45 -1.43 -13.45
C ALA A 203 -4.65 -2.40 -13.31
N VAL A 204 -5.63 -2.03 -12.49
CA VAL A 204 -6.83 -2.85 -12.25
C VAL A 204 -7.58 -3.10 -13.56
N ARG A 205 -7.87 -2.05 -14.33
CA ARG A 205 -8.58 -2.17 -15.62
C ARG A 205 -7.81 -3.01 -16.63
N ARG A 206 -6.49 -2.88 -16.68
CA ARG A 206 -5.65 -3.68 -17.59
C ARG A 206 -5.74 -5.17 -17.30
N VAL A 207 -5.65 -5.54 -16.02
CA VAL A 207 -5.75 -6.93 -15.59
C VAL A 207 -7.14 -7.50 -15.83
N THR A 208 -8.20 -6.74 -15.47
CA THR A 208 -9.56 -7.26 -15.47
C THR A 208 -10.22 -7.27 -16.84
N SER A 209 -9.71 -6.48 -17.80
CA SER A 209 -10.22 -6.46 -19.18
C SER A 209 -9.78 -7.66 -20.04
N GLY A 210 -8.92 -8.53 -19.54
CA GLY A 210 -8.45 -9.72 -20.26
C GLY A 210 -7.66 -9.46 -21.54
N ARG A 211 -7.13 -8.25 -21.74
CA ARG A 211 -6.42 -7.85 -22.97
C ARG A 211 -5.02 -8.43 -23.13
N ASP A 212 -4.56 -9.24 -22.17
CA ASP A 212 -3.20 -9.82 -22.17
C ASP A 212 -3.21 -11.37 -22.21
N ASN A 213 -4.17 -11.97 -22.89
CA ASN A 213 -4.21 -13.43 -23.14
C ASN A 213 -3.56 -13.82 -24.50
N HIS A 214 -2.42 -13.18 -24.85
CA HIS A 214 -1.62 -13.65 -25.98
C HIS A 214 -0.13 -13.40 -25.73
#